data_646f2a77b4612884c26be6ab9de08d26
#
_entry.id   646f2a77b4612884c26be6ab9de08d26
#
_cell.length_a   1.000
_cell.length_b   1.000
_cell.length_c   1.000
_cell.angle_alpha   90.00
_cell.angle_beta   90.00
_cell.angle_gamma   90.00
#
_symmetry.space_group_name_H-M   'P 1'
#
loop_
_entity.id
_entity.type
_entity.pdbx_description
1 polymer ?
#
loop_
_entity_poly.entity_id
_entity_poly.type
_entity_poly.pdbx_seq_one_letter_code
_entity_poly.pdbx_strand_id
1 'polypeptide(L)'
;MALSDSDVVIVEAVRSPLGRRNGGLSTVHPSELLGAVQAEAVRRAGIDPREIGQVVGGCVSQVGEQTFNIARTAWLTAGLPLEVAATTVDAQCGSSQQATNMATAFVASGVVDSIMACGVESMSRLPLGAAVRGDFGRPVGKAYFAQYEIGRVHV
;
A
#
# COMPACT_ATOMS: atom_id res chain seq x y z
N MET A 1 -27.17 -14.36 -5.67
CA MET A 1 -27.08 -13.37 -6.76
C MET A 1 -26.05 -13.94 -7.74
N ALA A 2 -26.40 -14.11 -9.01
CA ALA A 2 -25.45 -14.55 -10.03
C ALA A 2 -24.51 -13.38 -10.37
N LEU A 3 -23.22 -13.65 -10.58
CA LEU A 3 -22.28 -12.65 -11.10
C LEU A 3 -22.66 -12.28 -12.54
N SER A 4 -22.45 -11.02 -12.89
CA SER A 4 -22.55 -10.51 -14.26
C SER A 4 -21.14 -10.25 -14.81
N ASP A 5 -21.01 -10.14 -16.14
CA ASP A 5 -19.74 -9.86 -16.81
C ASP A 5 -19.15 -8.48 -16.45
N SER A 6 -19.95 -7.62 -15.80
CA SER A 6 -19.52 -6.30 -15.33
C SER A 6 -19.12 -6.26 -13.83
N ASP A 7 -19.25 -7.38 -13.12
CA ASP A 7 -18.93 -7.41 -11.69
C ASP A 7 -17.40 -7.45 -11.47
N VAL A 8 -16.91 -6.57 -10.62
CA VAL A 8 -15.52 -6.60 -10.16
C VAL A 8 -15.43 -7.63 -9.04
N VAL A 9 -14.51 -8.57 -9.19
CA VAL A 9 -14.34 -9.68 -8.24
C VAL A 9 -12.93 -9.70 -7.66
N ILE A 10 -12.80 -10.22 -6.45
CA ILE A 10 -11.50 -10.51 -5.84
C ILE A 10 -11.18 -11.96 -6.14
N VAL A 11 -10.10 -12.20 -6.90
CA VAL A 11 -9.67 -13.56 -7.28
C VAL A 11 -8.77 -14.20 -6.25
N GLU A 12 -8.01 -13.41 -5.48
CA GLU A 12 -7.13 -13.91 -4.43
C GLU A 12 -6.89 -12.85 -3.36
N ALA A 13 -6.65 -13.29 -2.14
CA ALA A 13 -6.30 -12.43 -1.01
C ALA A 13 -5.27 -13.12 -0.10
N VAL A 14 -4.12 -12.49 0.07
CA VAL A 14 -3.03 -13.01 0.90
C VAL A 14 -2.50 -11.94 1.84
N ARG A 15 -1.89 -12.37 2.93
CA ARG A 15 -1.19 -11.49 3.85
C ARG A 15 -0.01 -12.19 4.50
N SER A 16 0.95 -11.42 4.98
CA SER A 16 1.94 -11.89 5.95
C SER A 16 1.30 -12.16 7.33
N PRO A 17 1.96 -12.86 8.23
CA PRO A 17 1.61 -12.81 9.64
C PRO A 17 1.60 -11.37 10.16
N LEU A 18 0.77 -11.07 11.16
CA LEU A 18 0.83 -9.79 11.85
C LEU A 18 2.11 -9.72 12.69
N GLY A 19 2.93 -8.71 12.42
CA GLY A 19 4.16 -8.49 13.14
C GLY A 19 3.91 -8.00 14.58
N ARG A 20 4.57 -8.62 15.55
CA ARG A 20 4.68 -8.05 16.89
C ARG A 20 5.76 -6.97 16.87
N ARG A 21 5.59 -5.89 17.65
CA ARG A 21 6.61 -4.86 17.84
C ARG A 21 7.97 -5.49 18.21
N ASN A 22 8.99 -5.15 17.44
CA ASN A 22 10.34 -5.72 17.54
C ASN A 22 10.40 -7.25 17.48
N GLY A 23 9.39 -7.89 16.86
CA GLY A 23 9.31 -9.34 16.65
C GLY A 23 10.00 -9.79 15.36
N GLY A 24 9.71 -11.01 14.92
CA GLY A 24 10.40 -11.68 13.81
C GLY A 24 10.37 -10.94 12.46
N LEU A 25 9.36 -10.11 12.22
CA LEU A 25 9.28 -9.30 10.98
C LEU A 25 10.01 -7.94 11.10
N SER A 26 10.50 -7.55 12.27
CA SER A 26 11.14 -6.24 12.48
C SER A 26 12.49 -6.09 11.76
N THR A 27 13.12 -7.19 11.38
CA THR A 27 14.39 -7.21 10.64
C THR A 27 14.20 -7.29 9.13
N VAL A 28 12.96 -7.55 8.65
CA VAL A 28 12.65 -7.67 7.23
C VAL A 28 12.44 -6.28 6.63
N HIS A 29 13.11 -5.98 5.53
CA HIS A 29 12.93 -4.72 4.81
C HIS A 29 11.48 -4.61 4.26
N PRO A 30 10.81 -3.45 4.35
CA PRO A 30 9.42 -3.31 3.91
C PRO A 30 9.15 -3.74 2.46
N SER A 31 10.10 -3.45 1.55
CA SER A 31 9.97 -3.88 0.15
C SER A 31 10.07 -5.39 -0.03
N GLU A 32 10.88 -6.07 0.78
CA GLU A 32 10.97 -7.53 0.76
C GLU A 32 9.70 -8.17 1.32
N LEU A 33 9.19 -7.61 2.44
CA LEU A 33 7.97 -8.09 3.07
C LEU A 33 6.76 -7.97 2.14
N LEU A 34 6.56 -6.77 1.56
CA LEU A 34 5.46 -6.55 0.62
C LEU A 34 5.67 -7.32 -0.68
N GLY A 35 6.89 -7.37 -1.20
CA GLY A 35 7.21 -8.11 -2.43
C GLY A 35 6.89 -9.61 -2.31
N ALA A 36 7.21 -10.22 -1.16
CA ALA A 36 6.86 -11.62 -0.91
C ALA A 36 5.33 -11.84 -0.92
N VAL A 37 4.56 -10.90 -0.37
CA VAL A 37 3.08 -10.97 -0.39
C VAL A 37 2.55 -10.77 -1.81
N GLN A 38 3.10 -9.82 -2.56
CA GLN A 38 2.71 -9.58 -3.96
C GLN A 38 2.98 -10.81 -4.84
N ALA A 39 4.18 -11.38 -4.74
CA ALA A 39 4.54 -12.59 -5.50
C ALA A 39 3.64 -13.78 -5.14
N GLU A 40 3.34 -13.97 -3.86
CA GLU A 40 2.44 -15.06 -3.42
C GLU A 40 1.00 -14.85 -3.89
N ALA A 41 0.51 -13.61 -3.92
CA ALA A 41 -0.82 -13.32 -4.46
C ALA A 41 -0.91 -13.69 -5.96
N VAL A 42 0.08 -13.28 -6.75
CA VAL A 42 0.17 -13.62 -8.18
C VAL A 42 0.23 -15.14 -8.38
N ARG A 43 1.10 -15.81 -7.63
CA ARG A 43 1.24 -17.26 -7.71
C ARG A 43 -0.06 -18.01 -7.39
N ARG A 44 -0.79 -17.58 -6.37
CA ARG A 44 -2.07 -18.22 -5.99
C ARG A 44 -3.19 -17.91 -6.96
N ALA A 45 -3.24 -16.68 -7.47
CA ALA A 45 -4.23 -16.30 -8.49
C ALA A 45 -4.03 -17.07 -9.81
N GLY A 46 -2.82 -17.61 -10.05
CA GLY A 46 -2.51 -18.39 -11.25
C GLY A 46 -2.53 -17.58 -12.55
N ILE A 47 -2.34 -16.25 -12.44
CA ILE A 47 -2.30 -15.33 -13.59
C ILE A 47 -0.85 -15.00 -13.98
N ASP A 48 -0.62 -14.69 -15.25
CA ASP A 48 0.65 -14.09 -15.66
C ASP A 48 0.78 -12.70 -15.01
N PRO A 49 1.86 -12.42 -14.26
CA PRO A 49 2.04 -11.11 -13.66
C PRO A 49 2.07 -9.95 -14.66
N ARG A 50 2.33 -10.20 -15.95
CA ARG A 50 2.26 -9.19 -17.02
C ARG A 50 0.83 -8.78 -17.35
N GLU A 51 -0.16 -9.59 -17.01
CA GLU A 51 -1.58 -9.28 -17.19
C GLU A 51 -2.11 -8.31 -16.12
N ILE A 52 -1.33 -8.06 -15.05
CA ILE A 52 -1.68 -7.06 -14.05
C ILE A 52 -1.43 -5.67 -14.63
N GLY A 53 -2.50 -4.94 -14.91
CA GLY A 53 -2.42 -3.61 -15.51
C GLY A 53 -1.79 -2.57 -14.59
N GLN A 54 -1.98 -2.70 -13.27
CA GLN A 54 -1.39 -1.80 -12.29
C GLN A 54 -1.36 -2.41 -10.88
N VAL A 55 -0.45 -1.91 -10.04
CA VAL A 55 -0.42 -2.14 -8.59
C VAL A 55 -0.77 -0.85 -7.87
N VAL A 56 -1.70 -0.88 -6.92
CA VAL A 56 -1.98 0.23 -6.01
C VAL A 56 -1.71 -0.22 -4.58
N GLY A 57 -0.79 0.44 -3.91
CA GLY A 57 -0.39 0.09 -2.54
C GLY A 57 -0.68 1.18 -1.53
N GLY A 58 -1.18 0.82 -0.36
CA GLY A 58 -1.35 1.72 0.78
C GLY A 58 -0.11 1.75 1.67
N CYS A 59 0.35 2.96 2.01
CA CYS A 59 1.43 3.15 2.98
C CYS A 59 1.33 4.57 3.57
N VAL A 60 1.40 4.68 4.89
CA VAL A 60 1.29 5.95 5.61
C VAL A 60 2.65 6.62 5.75
N SER A 61 3.62 5.93 6.35
CA SER A 61 4.94 6.49 6.65
C SER A 61 5.87 6.35 5.44
N GLN A 62 5.63 7.16 4.39
CA GLN A 62 6.44 7.14 3.17
C GLN A 62 7.77 7.88 3.37
N VAL A 63 8.56 7.44 4.33
CA VAL A 63 9.90 7.96 4.66
C VAL A 63 10.92 6.82 4.71
N GLY A 64 12.20 7.13 4.57
CA GLY A 64 13.28 6.14 4.66
C GLY A 64 13.02 4.92 3.76
N GLU A 65 12.94 3.75 4.34
CA GLU A 65 12.77 2.47 3.62
C GLU A 65 11.39 2.31 2.94
N GLN A 66 10.42 3.16 3.24
CA GLN A 66 9.08 3.15 2.62
C GLN A 66 8.88 4.30 1.63
N THR A 67 9.94 5.03 1.24
CA THR A 67 9.90 6.06 0.19
C THR A 67 9.92 5.46 -1.22
N PHE A 68 9.95 6.35 -2.22
CA PHE A 68 10.07 6.00 -3.64
C PHE A 68 9.02 5.02 -4.14
N ASN A 69 7.75 5.24 -3.77
CA ASN A 69 6.67 4.39 -4.23
C ASN A 69 6.89 2.92 -3.80
N ILE A 70 6.75 2.68 -2.50
CA ILE A 70 7.02 1.36 -1.89
C ILE A 70 6.27 0.21 -2.59
N ALA A 71 5.06 0.45 -3.11
CA ALA A 71 4.33 -0.55 -3.88
C ALA A 71 5.11 -1.00 -5.12
N ARG A 72 5.75 -0.05 -5.82
CA ARG A 72 6.60 -0.31 -6.99
C ARG A 72 7.92 -0.96 -6.59
N THR A 73 8.57 -0.41 -5.57
CA THR A 73 9.85 -0.94 -5.08
C THR A 73 9.71 -2.40 -4.63
N ALA A 74 8.63 -2.73 -3.94
CA ALA A 74 8.33 -4.09 -3.50
C ALA A 74 8.10 -5.04 -4.70
N TRP A 75 7.32 -4.61 -5.68
CA TRP A 75 7.06 -5.36 -6.92
C TRP A 75 8.35 -5.75 -7.62
N LEU A 76 9.25 -4.78 -7.79
CA LEU A 76 10.55 -5.01 -8.43
C LEU A 76 11.50 -5.84 -7.55
N THR A 77 11.47 -5.66 -6.23
CA THR A 77 12.25 -6.46 -5.28
C THR A 77 11.87 -7.94 -5.37
N ALA A 78 10.61 -8.25 -5.64
CA ALA A 78 10.12 -9.61 -5.85
C ALA A 78 10.48 -10.20 -7.23
N GLY A 79 11.17 -9.45 -8.09
CA GLY A 79 11.52 -9.90 -9.46
C GLY A 79 10.32 -9.94 -10.41
N LEU A 80 9.24 -9.26 -10.08
CA LEU A 80 8.03 -9.19 -10.91
C LEU A 80 8.23 -8.23 -12.10
N PRO A 81 7.41 -8.31 -13.17
CA PRO A 81 7.65 -7.63 -14.43
C PRO A 81 7.83 -6.11 -14.31
N LEU A 82 8.83 -5.60 -15.01
CA LEU A 82 9.18 -4.17 -15.04
C LEU A 82 8.08 -3.29 -15.66
N GLU A 83 7.29 -3.85 -16.54
CA GLU A 83 6.26 -3.15 -17.33
C GLU A 83 5.06 -2.74 -16.48
N VAL A 84 4.79 -3.46 -15.39
CA VAL A 84 3.63 -3.23 -14.53
C VAL A 84 3.84 -1.98 -13.68
N ALA A 85 3.07 -0.94 -13.93
CA ALA A 85 3.10 0.30 -13.18
C ALA A 85 2.60 0.11 -11.74
N ALA A 86 3.05 0.97 -10.82
CA ALA A 86 2.53 0.98 -9.46
C ALA A 86 2.37 2.40 -8.92
N THR A 87 1.47 2.55 -7.96
CA THR A 87 1.23 3.80 -7.22
C THR A 87 1.11 3.49 -5.74
N THR A 88 1.68 4.34 -4.90
CA THR A 88 1.49 4.26 -3.45
C THR A 88 0.61 5.42 -3.00
N VAL A 89 -0.44 5.10 -2.22
CA VAL A 89 -1.40 6.08 -1.72
C VAL A 89 -1.37 6.17 -0.20
N ASP A 90 -1.63 7.36 0.31
CA ASP A 90 -1.81 7.63 1.73
C ASP A 90 -3.23 8.18 1.97
N ALA A 91 -3.98 7.48 2.78
CA ALA A 91 -5.25 7.89 3.37
C ALA A 91 -5.22 7.55 4.87
N GLN A 92 -4.09 7.77 5.49
CA GLN A 92 -3.80 7.41 6.88
C GLN A 92 -4.11 5.91 7.15
N CYS A 93 -4.73 5.56 8.26
CA CYS A 93 -5.08 4.17 8.60
C CYS A 93 -5.98 3.47 7.56
N GLY A 94 -6.58 4.23 6.64
CA GLY A 94 -7.40 3.75 5.53
C GLY A 94 -6.64 3.54 4.21
N SER A 95 -5.32 3.65 4.18
CA SER A 95 -4.54 3.65 2.93
C SER A 95 -4.76 2.40 2.06
N SER A 96 -4.72 1.19 2.66
CA SER A 96 -4.97 -0.04 1.90
C SER A 96 -6.43 -0.20 1.49
N GLN A 97 -7.37 0.32 2.29
CA GLN A 97 -8.78 0.39 1.89
C GLN A 97 -8.95 1.32 0.68
N GLN A 98 -8.28 2.48 0.69
CA GLN A 98 -8.28 3.40 -0.44
C GLN A 98 -7.64 2.76 -1.69
N ALA A 99 -6.56 2.01 -1.53
CA ALA A 99 -5.96 1.24 -2.62
C ALA A 99 -6.98 0.25 -3.23
N THR A 100 -7.75 -0.45 -2.40
CA THR A 100 -8.81 -1.36 -2.85
C THR A 100 -9.94 -0.63 -3.56
N ASN A 101 -10.37 0.53 -3.04
CA ASN A 101 -11.40 1.35 -3.67
C ASN A 101 -10.95 1.84 -5.07
N MET A 102 -9.70 2.30 -5.19
CA MET A 102 -9.13 2.71 -6.48
C MET A 102 -9.02 1.54 -7.44
N ALA A 103 -8.57 0.38 -6.98
CA ALA A 103 -8.47 -0.83 -7.78
C ALA A 103 -9.86 -1.22 -8.34
N THR A 104 -10.88 -1.25 -7.50
CA THR A 104 -12.25 -1.52 -7.92
C THR A 104 -12.74 -0.52 -8.97
N ALA A 105 -12.48 0.78 -8.77
CA ALA A 105 -12.88 1.81 -9.71
C ALA A 105 -12.17 1.68 -11.07
N PHE A 106 -10.88 1.33 -11.09
CA PHE A 106 -10.11 1.18 -12.32
C PHE A 106 -10.60 0.00 -13.16
N VAL A 107 -10.90 -1.13 -12.53
CA VAL A 107 -11.47 -2.28 -13.24
C VAL A 107 -12.90 -1.97 -13.70
N ALA A 108 -13.76 -1.44 -12.83
CA ALA A 108 -15.14 -1.10 -13.18
C ALA A 108 -15.25 -0.08 -14.32
N SER A 109 -14.27 0.82 -14.45
CA SER A 109 -14.22 1.82 -15.53
C SER A 109 -13.51 1.34 -16.80
N GLY A 110 -12.99 0.11 -16.82
CA GLY A 110 -12.28 -0.46 -17.96
C GLY A 110 -10.88 0.17 -18.21
N VAL A 111 -10.28 0.82 -17.21
CA VAL A 111 -8.90 1.33 -17.32
C VAL A 111 -7.90 0.18 -17.36
N VAL A 112 -8.17 -0.88 -16.60
CA VAL A 112 -7.42 -2.13 -16.59
C VAL A 112 -8.37 -3.30 -16.39
N ASP A 113 -8.01 -4.49 -16.89
CA ASP A 113 -8.80 -5.71 -16.71
C ASP A 113 -8.48 -6.42 -15.40
N SER A 114 -7.25 -6.25 -14.91
CA SER A 114 -6.81 -6.80 -13.64
C SER A 114 -5.89 -5.83 -12.90
N ILE A 115 -5.93 -5.85 -11.57
CA ILE A 115 -5.19 -4.92 -10.73
C ILE A 115 -4.87 -5.56 -9.38
N MET A 116 -3.73 -5.20 -8.81
CA MET A 116 -3.38 -5.60 -7.47
C MET A 116 -3.55 -4.42 -6.50
N ALA A 117 -4.41 -4.60 -5.49
CA ALA A 117 -4.44 -3.73 -4.31
C ALA A 117 -3.60 -4.36 -3.19
N CYS A 118 -2.72 -3.60 -2.57
CA CYS A 118 -1.83 -4.09 -1.51
C CYS A 118 -1.51 -3.01 -0.48
N GLY A 119 -0.63 -3.28 0.45
CA GLY A 119 -0.10 -2.28 1.38
C GLY A 119 0.90 -2.86 2.37
N VAL A 120 1.68 -1.97 2.95
CA VAL A 120 2.67 -2.31 3.97
C VAL A 120 2.86 -1.15 4.94
N GLU A 121 3.10 -1.49 6.21
CA GLU A 121 3.51 -0.54 7.23
C GLU A 121 4.42 -1.23 8.24
N SER A 122 5.71 -0.98 8.17
CA SER A 122 6.72 -1.61 9.05
C SER A 122 7.03 -0.72 10.24
N MET A 123 6.12 -0.69 11.22
CA MET A 123 6.17 0.25 12.35
C MET A 123 7.31 -0.01 13.35
N SER A 124 7.95 -1.18 13.35
CA SER A 124 9.15 -1.44 14.14
C SER A 124 10.39 -0.79 13.53
N ARG A 125 10.44 -0.64 12.19
CA ARG A 125 11.55 0.01 11.47
C ARG A 125 11.28 1.51 11.30
N LEU A 126 10.07 1.88 10.97
CA LEU A 126 9.60 3.24 10.75
C LEU A 126 8.48 3.54 11.75
N PRO A 127 8.83 3.96 12.98
CA PRO A 127 7.85 4.14 14.04
C PRO A 127 6.86 5.26 13.71
N LEU A 128 5.69 5.20 14.32
CA LEU A 128 4.66 6.22 14.21
C LEU A 128 5.25 7.62 14.42
N GLY A 129 4.92 8.56 13.54
CA GLY A 129 5.47 9.91 13.55
C GLY A 129 6.85 10.04 12.88
N ALA A 130 7.38 8.99 12.26
CA ALA A 130 8.66 9.08 11.53
C ALA A 130 8.65 10.17 10.46
N ALA A 131 7.52 10.37 9.77
CA ALA A 131 7.35 11.37 8.72
C ALA A 131 7.41 12.82 9.22
N VAL A 132 7.26 13.06 10.52
CA VAL A 132 7.28 14.41 11.11
C VAL A 132 8.51 14.65 12.00
N ARG A 133 9.47 13.73 11.98
CA ARG A 133 10.75 13.87 12.68
C ARG A 133 11.77 14.60 11.79
N GLY A 134 12.57 15.46 12.38
CA GLY A 134 13.59 16.25 11.69
C GLY A 134 13.14 17.69 11.41
N ASP A 135 13.96 18.41 10.63
CA ASP A 135 13.85 19.86 10.46
C ASP A 135 13.06 20.29 9.20
N PHE A 136 12.29 19.40 8.60
CA PHE A 136 11.51 19.68 7.39
C PHE A 136 10.16 20.38 7.65
N GLY A 137 9.89 20.75 8.90
CA GLY A 137 8.65 21.40 9.29
C GLY A 137 7.55 20.40 9.71
N ARG A 138 6.35 20.93 9.89
CA ARG A 138 5.18 20.16 10.34
C ARG A 138 4.12 20.12 9.24
N PRO A 139 3.34 19.03 9.13
CA PRO A 139 2.33 18.85 8.07
C PRO A 139 1.17 19.84 8.16
N VAL A 140 0.94 20.44 9.33
CA VAL A 140 -0.16 21.39 9.57
C VAL A 140 0.38 22.74 10.03
N GLY A 141 -0.11 23.79 9.42
CA GLY A 141 0.25 25.19 9.74
C GLY A 141 -0.75 25.88 10.67
N LYS A 142 -0.44 27.12 11.04
CA LYS A 142 -1.29 27.93 11.96
C LYS A 142 -2.74 28.07 11.46
N ALA A 143 -2.96 28.22 10.17
CA ALA A 143 -4.29 28.38 9.59
C ALA A 143 -5.17 27.14 9.79
N TYR A 144 -4.59 25.94 9.75
CA TYR A 144 -5.30 24.70 10.04
C TYR A 144 -5.85 24.69 11.48
N PHE A 145 -5.01 25.05 12.46
CA PHE A 145 -5.43 25.10 13.88
C PHE A 145 -6.41 26.23 14.18
N ALA A 146 -6.39 27.31 13.38
CA ALA A 146 -7.36 28.39 13.50
C ALA A 146 -8.75 28.00 12.95
N GLN A 147 -8.79 27.10 11.96
CA GLN A 147 -10.02 26.71 11.28
C GLN A 147 -10.73 25.54 11.99
N TYR A 148 -9.97 24.66 12.60
CA TYR A 148 -10.51 23.42 13.18
C TYR A 148 -10.15 23.33 14.67
N GLU A 149 -11.15 23.28 15.53
CA GLU A 149 -11.01 22.90 16.94
C GLU A 149 -10.80 21.37 17.07
N ILE A 150 -9.86 20.85 16.32
CA ILE A 150 -9.45 19.46 16.50
C ILE A 150 -8.71 19.42 17.81
N GLY A 151 -9.33 18.80 18.81
CA GLY A 151 -8.72 18.59 20.12
C GLY A 151 -7.30 18.07 19.90
N ARG A 152 -6.37 18.44 20.79
CA ARG A 152 -4.94 18.13 20.72
C ARG A 152 -4.73 16.63 20.53
N VAL A 153 -4.93 16.15 19.31
CA VAL A 153 -4.47 14.86 18.88
C VAL A 153 -2.95 14.98 18.90
N HIS A 154 -2.32 14.21 19.73
CA HIS A 154 -0.88 14.17 19.82
C HIS A 154 -0.31 13.73 18.45
N VAL A 155 0.14 14.69 17.66
CA VAL A 155 0.94 14.48 16.48
C VAL A 155 2.41 14.48 16.92
#